data_07984854639b13d6d2c894eae8d77a9d
#
_entry.id   07984854639b13d6d2c894eae8d77a9d
#
_cell.length_a   1.000
_cell.length_b   1.000
_cell.length_c   1.000
_cell.angle_alpha   90.00
_cell.angle_beta   90.00
_cell.angle_gamma   90.00
#
_symmetry.space_group_name_H-M   'P 1'
#
loop_
_entity.id
_entity.type
_entity.pdbx_description
1 polymer ?
#
loop_
_entity_poly.entity_id
_entity_poly.type
_entity_poly.pdbx_seq_one_letter_code
_entity_poly.pdbx_strand_id
1 'polypeptide(L)'
;GIVGDNGVGKSTLLNLINGDLVPTAGVLDIGETVRIGYFSQQIKDMDESKRVINYLQEVADEVKTTVGTTSITELLEQFLFPRSTHGTQIAKLSGGEKKRLYLLKILIEKPNVLLLDEPTNDLDIATLTVLENFLNGFGGPVVTVSHDRYFLDKVANKILAFEEGGVREFFGNYTDYLDEKAF
;
A
#
# COMPACT_ATOMS: atom_id res chain seq x y z
N GLY A 1 -6.37 -1.24 -10.35
CA GLY A 1 -7.33 -0.93 -9.28
C GLY A 1 -8.41 -1.99 -9.17
N ILE A 2 -8.80 -2.29 -7.95
CA ILE A 2 -9.93 -3.20 -7.65
C ILE A 2 -11.06 -2.36 -7.08
N VAL A 3 -12.24 -2.45 -7.70
CA VAL A 3 -13.42 -1.68 -7.33
C VAL A 3 -14.65 -2.59 -7.17
N GLY A 4 -15.63 -2.14 -6.41
CA GLY A 4 -16.86 -2.85 -6.14
C GLY A 4 -17.44 -2.47 -4.78
N ASP A 5 -18.64 -2.93 -4.48
CA ASP A 5 -19.31 -2.64 -3.21
C ASP A 5 -18.57 -3.28 -2.02
N ASN A 6 -18.84 -2.78 -0.83
CA ASN A 6 -18.30 -3.37 0.40
C ASN A 6 -18.82 -4.79 0.58
N GLY A 7 -17.95 -5.70 1.03
CA GLY A 7 -18.31 -7.08 1.31
C GLY A 7 -18.38 -8.02 0.11
N VAL A 8 -17.96 -7.58 -1.10
CA VAL A 8 -17.95 -8.42 -2.31
C VAL A 8 -16.72 -9.32 -2.44
N GLY A 9 -15.73 -9.17 -1.55
CA GLY A 9 -14.53 -10.03 -1.54
C GLY A 9 -13.24 -9.38 -2.03
N LYS A 10 -13.18 -8.05 -2.14
CA LYS A 10 -11.97 -7.33 -2.58
C LYS A 10 -10.78 -7.54 -1.65
N SER A 11 -10.97 -7.32 -0.34
CA SER A 11 -9.92 -7.59 0.66
C SER A 11 -9.58 -9.08 0.75
N THR A 12 -10.56 -9.95 0.55
CA THR A 12 -10.36 -11.39 0.50
C THR A 12 -9.39 -11.78 -0.62
N LEU A 13 -9.52 -11.17 -1.79
CA LEU A 13 -8.60 -11.40 -2.90
C LEU A 13 -7.16 -10.99 -2.54
N LEU A 14 -6.97 -9.85 -1.91
CA LEU A 14 -5.65 -9.42 -1.45
C LEU A 14 -5.05 -10.37 -0.42
N ASN A 15 -5.84 -10.85 0.53
CA ASN A 15 -5.41 -11.83 1.54
C ASN A 15 -5.05 -13.18 0.91
N LEU A 16 -5.75 -13.62 -0.13
CA LEU A 16 -5.39 -14.81 -0.90
C LEU A 16 -4.04 -14.63 -1.59
N ILE A 17 -3.82 -13.52 -2.26
CA ILE A 17 -2.55 -13.22 -2.95
C ILE A 17 -1.40 -13.15 -1.95
N ASN A 18 -1.63 -12.55 -0.78
CA ASN A 18 -0.60 -12.44 0.27
C ASN A 18 -0.32 -13.77 1.00
N GLY A 19 -1.13 -14.80 0.78
CA GLY A 19 -0.97 -16.09 1.43
C GLY A 19 -1.62 -16.22 2.81
N ASP A 20 -2.39 -15.23 3.25
CA ASP A 20 -3.10 -15.24 4.53
C ASP A 20 -4.33 -16.16 4.50
N LEU A 21 -4.85 -16.45 3.33
CA LEU A 21 -5.97 -17.34 3.08
C LEU A 21 -5.63 -18.37 2.02
N VAL A 22 -6.28 -19.54 2.10
CA VAL A 22 -6.19 -20.61 1.10
C VAL A 22 -7.45 -20.58 0.23
N PRO A 23 -7.32 -20.62 -1.11
CA PRO A 23 -8.51 -20.66 -1.97
C PRO A 23 -9.31 -21.95 -1.76
N THR A 24 -10.64 -21.84 -1.73
CA THR A 24 -11.54 -23.00 -1.60
C THR A 24 -11.64 -23.79 -2.91
N ALA A 25 -11.35 -23.17 -4.03
CA ALA A 25 -11.29 -23.79 -5.35
C ALA A 25 -10.33 -22.99 -6.25
N GLY A 26 -9.85 -23.63 -7.31
CA GLY A 26 -8.89 -23.02 -8.20
C GLY A 26 -7.43 -23.16 -7.75
N VAL A 27 -6.53 -22.58 -8.51
CA VAL A 27 -5.08 -22.60 -8.25
C VAL A 27 -4.56 -21.17 -8.19
N LEU A 28 -3.79 -20.88 -7.16
CA LEU A 28 -3.01 -19.65 -7.05
C LEU A 28 -1.53 -20.03 -7.10
N ASP A 29 -0.84 -19.54 -8.13
CA ASP A 29 0.59 -19.77 -8.32
C ASP A 29 1.33 -18.42 -8.20
N ILE A 30 2.25 -18.35 -7.24
CA ILE A 30 3.08 -17.17 -7.00
C ILE A 30 4.54 -17.54 -7.26
N GLY A 31 5.15 -16.80 -8.18
CA GLY A 31 6.55 -17.03 -8.56
C GLY A 31 7.52 -16.90 -7.37
N GLU A 32 8.58 -17.67 -7.37
CA GLU A 32 9.57 -17.72 -6.27
C GLU A 32 10.28 -16.39 -6.02
N THR A 33 10.37 -15.52 -7.02
CA THR A 33 11.02 -14.21 -6.91
C THR A 33 10.10 -13.12 -6.41
N VAL A 34 8.80 -13.38 -6.26
CA VAL A 34 7.81 -12.41 -5.81
C VAL A 34 8.01 -12.11 -4.32
N ARG A 35 8.20 -10.83 -4.02
CA ARG A 35 8.22 -10.29 -2.65
C ARG A 35 7.09 -9.30 -2.50
N ILE A 36 6.08 -9.68 -1.74
CA ILE A 36 4.87 -8.89 -1.57
C ILE A 36 5.01 -7.94 -0.39
N GLY A 37 4.75 -6.66 -0.62
CA GLY A 37 4.48 -5.69 0.43
C GLY A 37 2.96 -5.51 0.54
N TYR A 38 2.39 -5.88 1.68
CA TYR A 38 0.95 -5.79 1.89
C TYR A 38 0.60 -4.71 2.92
N PHE A 39 -0.01 -3.65 2.45
CA PHE A 39 -0.56 -2.58 3.27
C PHE A 39 -2.05 -2.85 3.51
N SER A 40 -2.35 -3.56 4.60
CA SER A 40 -3.73 -3.92 4.97
C SER A 40 -4.48 -2.74 5.61
N GLN A 41 -5.81 -2.84 5.66
CA GLN A 41 -6.65 -1.82 6.34
C GLN A 41 -6.30 -1.68 7.82
N GLN A 42 -5.93 -2.79 8.47
CA GLN A 42 -5.51 -2.81 9.86
C GLN A 42 -4.01 -2.99 9.97
N ILE A 43 -3.38 -2.15 10.78
CA ILE A 43 -1.97 -2.31 11.11
C ILE A 43 -1.82 -3.56 11.96
N LYS A 44 -0.95 -4.49 11.50
CA LYS A 44 -0.64 -5.73 12.20
C LYS A 44 0.79 -5.65 12.75
N ASP A 45 1.00 -6.27 13.91
CA ASP A 45 2.34 -6.52 14.47
C ASP A 45 3.20 -5.26 14.70
N MET A 46 2.57 -4.13 14.99
CA MET A 46 3.30 -2.91 15.35
C MET A 46 3.49 -2.85 16.87
N ASP A 47 4.74 -3.03 17.32
CA ASP A 47 5.08 -2.86 18.72
C ASP A 47 5.17 -1.37 19.08
N GLU A 48 4.10 -0.87 19.69
CA GLU A 48 3.96 0.54 20.04
C GLU A 48 4.89 1.02 21.16
N SER A 49 5.56 0.10 21.87
CA SER A 49 6.57 0.45 22.89
C SER A 49 7.90 0.90 22.27
N LYS A 50 8.14 0.57 21.00
CA LYS A 50 9.33 0.98 20.28
C LYS A 50 9.31 2.45 19.91
N ARG A 51 10.49 3.02 19.73
CA ARG A 51 10.65 4.35 19.16
C ARG A 51 10.52 4.29 17.64
N VAL A 52 10.04 5.37 17.04
CA VAL A 52 9.83 5.49 15.59
C VAL A 52 11.04 5.01 14.79
N ILE A 53 12.23 5.55 15.10
CA ILE A 53 13.45 5.19 14.37
C ILE A 53 13.86 3.73 14.57
N ASN A 54 13.72 3.20 15.78
CA ASN A 54 14.12 1.83 16.08
C ASN A 54 13.24 0.80 15.38
N TYR A 55 11.96 1.09 15.24
CA TYR A 55 11.01 0.26 14.51
C TYR A 55 11.44 0.04 13.05
N LEU A 56 11.97 1.08 12.40
CA LEU A 56 12.48 0.98 11.04
C LEU A 56 13.89 0.39 10.98
N GLN A 57 14.76 0.70 11.94
CA GLN A 57 16.13 0.20 11.97
C GLN A 57 16.23 -1.31 12.18
N GLU A 58 15.20 -1.95 12.72
CA GLU A 58 15.12 -3.42 12.76
C GLU A 58 15.10 -4.05 11.38
N VAL A 59 14.60 -3.34 10.39
CA VAL A 59 14.55 -3.80 8.99
C VAL A 59 15.85 -3.47 8.27
N ALA A 60 16.32 -2.23 8.38
CA ALA A 60 17.54 -1.75 7.74
C ALA A 60 18.03 -0.44 8.37
N ASP A 61 19.32 -0.19 8.34
CA ASP A 61 19.90 1.10 8.75
C ASP A 61 19.91 2.13 7.62
N GLU A 62 19.94 1.63 6.41
CA GLU A 62 19.98 2.43 5.18
C GLU A 62 19.27 1.72 4.03
N VAL A 63 18.82 2.47 3.05
CA VAL A 63 18.16 1.94 1.85
C VAL A 63 18.93 2.38 0.60
N LYS A 64 19.29 1.41 -0.25
CA LYS A 64 19.87 1.69 -1.56
C LYS A 64 18.79 2.17 -2.52
N THR A 65 19.05 3.28 -3.17
CA THR A 65 18.18 3.87 -4.19
C THR A 65 18.91 3.94 -5.53
N THR A 66 18.21 4.33 -6.58
CA THR A 66 18.80 4.52 -7.91
C THR A 66 19.84 5.64 -7.96
N VAL A 67 19.79 6.58 -7.01
CA VAL A 67 20.69 7.74 -6.93
C VAL A 67 21.72 7.64 -5.79
N GLY A 68 21.76 6.51 -5.08
CA GLY A 68 22.69 6.30 -3.97
C GLY A 68 22.06 5.62 -2.78
N THR A 69 22.65 5.83 -1.60
CA THR A 69 22.17 5.28 -0.33
C THR A 69 21.50 6.37 0.50
N THR A 70 20.33 6.09 1.02
CA THR A 70 19.56 6.99 1.91
C THR A 70 19.47 6.38 3.30
N SER A 71 19.80 7.15 4.34
CA SER A 71 19.65 6.69 5.73
C SER A 71 18.18 6.62 6.14
N ILE A 72 17.89 5.81 7.17
CA ILE A 72 16.54 5.75 7.76
C ILE A 72 16.09 7.12 8.28
N THR A 73 17.00 7.90 8.85
CA THR A 73 16.71 9.28 9.29
C THR A 73 16.23 10.17 8.14
N GLU A 74 16.89 10.12 7.00
CA GLU A 74 16.50 10.87 5.81
C GLU A 74 15.16 10.39 5.25
N LEU A 75 14.92 9.08 5.21
CA LEU A 75 13.65 8.52 4.77
C LEU A 75 12.49 8.96 5.67
N LEU A 76 12.69 8.95 6.98
CA LEU A 76 11.69 9.45 7.93
C LEU A 76 11.35 10.91 7.67
N GLU A 77 12.34 11.75 7.41
CA GLU A 77 12.11 13.16 7.07
C GLU A 77 11.32 13.30 5.76
N GLN A 78 11.66 12.53 4.74
CA GLN A 78 10.93 12.51 3.45
C GLN A 78 9.47 12.08 3.64
N PHE A 79 9.21 11.19 4.59
CA PHE A 79 7.87 10.73 4.96
C PHE A 79 7.23 11.56 6.09
N LEU A 80 7.66 12.80 6.24
CA LEU A 80 7.06 13.82 7.11
C LEU A 80 7.18 13.51 8.61
N PHE A 81 8.22 12.78 9.00
CA PHE A 81 8.63 12.63 10.38
C PHE A 81 9.85 13.50 10.67
N PRO A 82 9.69 14.69 11.26
CA PRO A 82 10.82 15.54 11.61
C PRO A 82 11.72 14.85 12.64
N ARG A 83 13.00 15.21 12.65
CA ARG A 83 14.01 14.58 13.53
C ARG A 83 13.62 14.58 15.00
N SER A 84 12.91 15.62 15.44
CA SER A 84 12.39 15.72 16.80
C SER A 84 11.44 14.60 17.21
N THR A 85 10.83 13.90 16.25
CA THR A 85 9.88 12.81 16.50
C THR A 85 10.47 11.42 16.36
N HIS A 86 11.72 11.28 15.88
CA HIS A 86 12.35 9.98 15.62
C HIS A 86 12.54 9.16 16.90
N GLY A 87 12.76 9.81 18.02
CA GLY A 87 12.88 9.17 19.35
C GLY A 87 11.56 9.01 20.09
N THR A 88 10.44 9.40 19.52
CA THR A 88 9.12 9.28 20.12
C THR A 88 8.64 7.82 20.08
N GLN A 89 8.01 7.35 21.16
CA GLN A 89 7.37 6.04 21.15
C GLN A 89 6.17 6.02 20.20
N ILE A 90 5.99 4.93 19.48
CA ILE A 90 4.92 4.75 18.51
C ILE A 90 3.54 4.92 19.17
N ALA A 91 3.39 4.49 20.41
CA ALA A 91 2.15 4.67 21.17
C ALA A 91 1.66 6.12 21.25
N LYS A 92 2.56 7.09 21.12
CA LYS A 92 2.26 8.53 21.18
C LYS A 92 1.88 9.14 19.84
N LEU A 93 2.01 8.37 18.75
CA LEU A 93 1.64 8.83 17.42
C LEU A 93 0.12 8.84 17.23
N SER A 94 -0.36 9.71 16.35
CA SER A 94 -1.75 9.66 15.87
C SER A 94 -1.98 8.40 15.03
N GLY A 95 -3.24 8.04 14.79
CA GLY A 95 -3.59 6.93 13.92
C GLY A 95 -3.03 7.09 12.51
N GLY A 96 -3.12 8.28 11.94
CA GLY A 96 -2.56 8.60 10.63
C GLY A 96 -1.04 8.52 10.58
N GLU A 97 -0.35 8.98 11.61
CA GLU A 97 1.10 8.86 11.74
C GLU A 97 1.56 7.40 11.86
N LYS A 98 0.85 6.59 12.65
CA LYS A 98 1.12 5.14 12.73
C LYS A 98 0.97 4.47 11.37
N LYS A 99 -0.08 4.80 10.64
CA LYS A 99 -0.35 4.27 9.31
C LYS A 99 0.76 4.65 8.32
N ARG A 100 1.21 5.89 8.35
CA ARG A 100 2.33 6.37 7.54
C ARG A 100 3.64 5.66 7.89
N LEU A 101 3.93 5.46 9.16
CA LEU A 101 5.10 4.71 9.60
C LEU A 101 5.05 3.25 9.16
N TYR A 102 3.90 2.61 9.26
CA TYR A 102 3.68 1.24 8.79
C TYR A 102 3.90 1.11 7.29
N LEU A 103 3.39 2.06 6.50
CA LEU A 103 3.63 2.13 5.07
C LEU A 103 5.13 2.22 4.78
N LEU A 104 5.85 3.11 5.45
CA LEU A 104 7.29 3.28 5.27
C LEU A 104 8.07 1.99 5.57
N LYS A 105 7.70 1.25 6.62
CA LYS A 105 8.30 -0.05 6.92
C LYS A 105 8.14 -1.03 5.76
N ILE A 106 6.94 -1.14 5.20
CA ILE A 106 6.69 -2.01 4.04
C ILE A 106 7.60 -1.63 2.87
N LEU A 107 7.76 -0.35 2.60
CA LEU A 107 8.59 0.14 1.50
C LEU A 107 10.08 -0.15 1.71
N ILE A 108 10.56 -0.09 2.95
CA ILE A 108 11.95 -0.40 3.31
C ILE A 108 12.28 -1.89 3.10
N GLU A 109 11.31 -2.76 3.28
CA GLU A 109 11.45 -4.20 3.06
C GLU A 109 11.70 -4.57 1.59
N LYS A 110 11.67 -3.60 0.69
CA LYS A 110 11.92 -3.73 -0.76
C LYS A 110 11.05 -4.77 -1.44
N PRO A 111 9.72 -4.64 -1.36
CA PRO A 111 8.84 -5.50 -2.13
C PRO A 111 9.00 -5.23 -3.63
N ASN A 112 8.73 -6.24 -4.45
CA ASN A 112 8.61 -6.07 -5.89
C ASN A 112 7.16 -6.15 -6.39
N VAL A 113 6.22 -6.43 -5.49
CA VAL A 113 4.78 -6.35 -5.70
C VAL A 113 4.15 -5.65 -4.50
N LEU A 114 3.29 -4.68 -4.73
CA LEU A 114 2.55 -3.98 -3.68
C LEU A 114 1.07 -4.32 -3.72
N LEU A 115 0.53 -4.70 -2.57
CA LEU A 115 -0.90 -4.84 -2.34
C LEU A 115 -1.33 -3.74 -1.37
N LEU A 116 -2.24 -2.87 -1.79
CA LEU A 116 -2.70 -1.74 -1.00
C LEU A 116 -4.22 -1.85 -0.78
N ASP A 117 -4.64 -1.98 0.46
CA ASP A 117 -6.07 -2.08 0.81
C ASP A 117 -6.54 -0.77 1.45
N GLU A 118 -7.31 0.01 0.71
CA GLU A 118 -7.82 1.34 1.08
C GLU A 118 -6.69 2.25 1.64
N PRO A 119 -5.59 2.45 0.89
CA PRO A 119 -4.41 3.11 1.43
C PRO A 119 -4.62 4.60 1.71
N THR A 120 -5.64 5.22 1.10
CA THR A 120 -5.92 6.65 1.27
C THR A 120 -6.78 6.97 2.48
N ASN A 121 -7.40 5.96 3.11
CA ASN A 121 -8.20 6.17 4.31
C ASN A 121 -7.34 6.68 5.46
N ASP A 122 -7.81 7.71 6.13
CA ASP A 122 -7.15 8.34 7.28
C ASP A 122 -5.77 8.97 6.99
N LEU A 123 -5.42 9.17 5.71
CA LEU A 123 -4.23 9.91 5.32
C LEU A 123 -4.55 11.38 5.07
N ASP A 124 -3.68 12.27 5.55
CA ASP A 124 -3.71 13.67 5.16
C ASP A 124 -3.21 13.88 3.72
N ILE A 125 -3.46 15.06 3.16
CA ILE A 125 -3.11 15.39 1.77
C ILE A 125 -1.59 15.28 1.55
N ALA A 126 -0.77 15.71 2.51
CA ALA A 126 0.68 15.66 2.40
C ALA A 126 1.19 14.22 2.33
N THR A 127 0.68 13.35 3.17
CA THR A 127 1.01 11.91 3.17
C THR A 127 0.53 11.23 1.90
N LEU A 128 -0.66 11.57 1.42
CA LEU A 128 -1.19 11.05 0.16
C LEU A 128 -0.29 11.43 -1.02
N THR A 129 0.21 12.66 -1.07
CA THR A 129 1.15 13.11 -2.10
C THR A 129 2.45 12.30 -2.08
N VAL A 130 2.99 12.04 -0.90
CA VAL A 130 4.18 11.19 -0.72
C VAL A 130 3.92 9.77 -1.25
N LEU A 131 2.79 9.18 -0.91
CA LEU A 131 2.39 7.86 -1.41
C LEU A 131 2.27 7.83 -2.93
N GLU A 132 1.56 8.79 -3.52
CA GLU A 132 1.39 8.88 -4.98
C GLU A 132 2.72 9.01 -5.70
N ASN A 133 3.62 9.85 -5.22
CA ASN A 133 4.96 10.02 -5.79
C ASN A 133 5.77 8.73 -5.71
N PHE A 134 5.69 8.02 -4.60
CA PHE A 134 6.34 6.72 -4.44
C PHE A 134 5.81 5.71 -5.45
N LEU A 135 4.48 5.60 -5.59
CA LEU A 135 3.85 4.64 -6.50
C LEU A 135 4.19 4.94 -7.96
N ASN A 136 4.29 6.20 -8.35
CA ASN A 136 4.70 6.58 -9.70
C ASN A 136 6.13 6.16 -10.05
N GLY A 137 7.00 6.07 -9.05
CA GLY A 137 8.39 5.60 -9.21
C GLY A 137 8.59 4.11 -8.94
N PHE A 138 7.55 3.41 -8.51
CA PHE A 138 7.64 1.98 -8.20
C PHE A 138 7.71 1.14 -9.47
N GLY A 139 8.76 0.31 -9.59
CA GLY A 139 9.05 -0.45 -10.80
C GLY A 139 8.30 -1.78 -10.94
N GLY A 140 7.44 -2.14 -10.01
CA GLY A 140 6.70 -3.40 -9.99
C GLY A 140 5.18 -3.23 -10.05
N PRO A 141 4.43 -4.32 -10.10
CA PRO A 141 2.98 -4.29 -10.05
C PRO A 141 2.46 -3.71 -8.73
N VAL A 142 1.41 -2.89 -8.84
CA VAL A 142 0.65 -2.37 -7.72
C VAL A 142 -0.80 -2.81 -7.88
N VAL A 143 -1.30 -3.55 -6.88
CA VAL A 143 -2.72 -3.94 -6.81
C VAL A 143 -3.34 -3.18 -5.65
N THR A 144 -4.29 -2.31 -5.94
CA THR A 144 -4.92 -1.47 -4.92
C THR A 144 -6.44 -1.59 -4.92
N VAL A 145 -6.99 -1.82 -3.74
CA VAL A 145 -8.43 -1.67 -3.47
C VAL A 145 -8.66 -0.26 -2.98
N SER A 146 -9.50 0.51 -3.64
CA SER A 146 -9.83 1.87 -3.24
C SER A 146 -11.21 2.29 -3.71
N HIS A 147 -11.85 3.17 -2.95
CA HIS A 147 -13.04 3.93 -3.34
C HIS A 147 -12.69 5.38 -3.75
N ASP A 148 -11.43 5.76 -3.64
CA ASP A 148 -10.97 7.10 -3.99
C ASP A 148 -10.73 7.21 -5.48
N ARG A 149 -11.63 7.92 -6.17
CA ARG A 149 -11.57 8.10 -7.61
C ARG A 149 -10.29 8.78 -8.08
N TYR A 150 -9.88 9.84 -7.38
CA TYR A 150 -8.69 10.61 -7.75
C TYR A 150 -7.42 9.78 -7.61
N PHE A 151 -7.34 9.00 -6.55
CA PHE A 151 -6.21 8.09 -6.34
C PHE A 151 -6.16 7.02 -7.43
N LEU A 152 -7.28 6.36 -7.72
CA LEU A 152 -7.35 5.34 -8.77
C LEU A 152 -7.00 5.89 -10.15
N ASP A 153 -7.46 7.10 -10.49
CA ASP A 153 -7.14 7.72 -11.77
C ASP A 153 -5.64 8.01 -11.93
N LYS A 154 -4.95 8.30 -10.83
CA LYS A 154 -3.50 8.57 -10.84
C LYS A 154 -2.63 7.32 -10.91
N VAL A 155 -3.06 6.23 -10.28
CA VAL A 155 -2.20 5.06 -10.10
C VAL A 155 -2.63 3.83 -10.91
N ALA A 156 -3.91 3.71 -11.26
CA ALA A 156 -4.42 2.54 -11.95
C ALA A 156 -4.47 2.74 -13.47
N ASN A 157 -3.98 1.74 -14.21
CA ASN A 157 -4.10 1.64 -15.66
C ASN A 157 -4.97 0.45 -16.10
N LYS A 158 -5.48 -0.31 -15.12
CA LYS A 158 -6.36 -1.45 -15.29
C LYS A 158 -7.29 -1.55 -14.09
N ILE A 159 -8.55 -1.85 -14.35
CA ILE A 159 -9.59 -2.00 -13.32
C ILE A 159 -10.10 -3.44 -13.32
N LEU A 160 -10.17 -4.04 -12.13
CA LEU A 160 -10.94 -5.24 -11.86
C LEU A 160 -12.19 -4.83 -11.09
N ALA A 161 -13.33 -4.90 -11.75
CA ALA A 161 -14.61 -4.52 -11.18
C ALA A 161 -15.35 -5.76 -10.68
N PHE A 162 -15.64 -5.78 -9.37
CA PHE A 162 -16.49 -6.79 -8.75
C PHE A 162 -17.94 -6.35 -8.95
N GLU A 163 -18.61 -6.98 -9.89
CA GLU A 163 -19.99 -6.68 -10.30
C GLU A 163 -20.91 -7.91 -10.11
N GLU A 164 -22.22 -7.72 -10.26
CA GLU A 164 -23.15 -8.85 -10.33
C GLU A 164 -22.75 -9.80 -11.47
N GLY A 165 -22.52 -11.06 -11.14
CA GLY A 165 -22.13 -12.07 -12.12
C GLY A 165 -20.62 -12.34 -12.19
N GLY A 166 -19.79 -11.63 -11.44
CA GLY A 166 -18.36 -11.92 -11.38
C GLY A 166 -17.44 -10.72 -11.40
N VAL A 167 -16.20 -10.96 -11.82
CA VAL A 167 -15.17 -9.93 -11.93
C VAL A 167 -14.97 -9.57 -13.39
N ARG A 168 -15.14 -8.28 -13.70
CA ARG A 168 -14.90 -7.74 -15.03
C ARG A 168 -13.55 -7.04 -15.09
N GLU A 169 -12.79 -7.30 -16.12
CA GLU A 169 -11.52 -6.66 -16.42
C GLU A 169 -11.73 -5.50 -17.40
N PHE A 170 -11.17 -4.34 -17.07
CA PHE A 170 -11.21 -3.14 -17.90
C PHE A 170 -9.80 -2.53 -18.01
N PHE A 171 -9.36 -2.23 -19.24
CA PHE A 171 -8.08 -1.58 -19.50
C PHE A 171 -8.28 -0.06 -19.59
N GLY A 172 -7.74 0.67 -18.65
CA GLY A 172 -7.87 2.11 -18.53
C GLY A 172 -7.90 2.53 -17.05
N ASN A 173 -8.12 3.82 -16.81
CA ASN A 173 -8.26 4.35 -15.46
C ASN A 173 -9.72 4.21 -14.95
N TYR A 174 -9.96 4.66 -13.73
CA TYR A 174 -11.30 4.52 -13.14
C TYR A 174 -12.34 5.42 -13.79
N THR A 175 -11.95 6.61 -14.24
CA THR A 175 -12.86 7.51 -15.00
C THR A 175 -13.29 6.87 -16.31
N ASP A 176 -12.34 6.30 -17.07
CA ASP A 176 -12.65 5.60 -18.33
C ASP A 176 -13.61 4.42 -18.11
N TYR A 177 -13.40 3.67 -17.03
CA TYR A 177 -14.30 2.57 -16.63
C TYR A 177 -15.72 3.07 -16.36
N LEU A 178 -15.87 4.16 -15.59
CA LEU A 178 -17.17 4.73 -15.29
C LEU A 178 -17.88 5.27 -16.55
N ASP A 179 -17.14 5.89 -17.45
CA ASP A 179 -17.68 6.41 -18.70
C ASP A 179 -18.18 5.27 -19.60
N GLU A 180 -17.45 4.16 -19.69
CA GLU A 180 -17.93 2.97 -20.42
C GLU A 180 -19.18 2.36 -19.78
N LYS A 181 -19.25 2.33 -18.45
CA LYS A 181 -20.40 1.78 -17.72
C LYS A 181 -21.67 2.61 -17.88
N ALA A 182 -21.54 3.89 -18.17
CA ALA A 182 -22.67 4.83 -18.37
C ALA A 182 -23.38 4.67 -19.71
N PHE A 183 -22.79 3.95 -20.69
CA PHE A 183 -23.36 3.62 -22.00
C PHE A 183 -23.83 2.16 -22.04
#